data_0a050ca6d6ed53e646d8934ef9d72325
#
_entry.id   0a050ca6d6ed53e646d8934ef9d72325
#
_cell.length_a   1.000
_cell.length_b   1.000
_cell.length_c   1.000
_cell.angle_alpha   90.00
_cell.angle_beta   90.00
_cell.angle_gamma   90.00
#
_symmetry.space_group_name_H-M   'P 1'
#
loop_
_entity.id
_entity.type
_entity.pdbx_description
1 polymer ?
#
loop_
_entity_poly.entity_id
_entity_poly.type
_entity_poly.pdbx_seq_one_letter_code
_entity_poly.pdbx_strand_id
1 'polypeptide(L)'
;MSRLFWRASVALLVTVCAAISSMAGERSAFDQKAFVAAQAQGKSILVDISAPWCPTCSAQKPIIEKLAAEPQYKDLAIFEVDFDSRKDVLRRFGAQSQSTLIVFKGNRETGRSVGSTDADEIGALLHKAL
;
A
#
# COMPACT_ATOMS: atom_id res chain seq x y z
N MET A 1 60.21 -37.29 14.44
CA MET A 1 60.07 -35.93 13.95
C MET A 1 58.77 -35.80 13.22
N SER A 2 57.67 -35.43 13.90
CA SER A 2 56.34 -35.26 13.35
C SER A 2 56.05 -33.79 13.24
N ARG A 3 55.87 -33.31 12.02
CA ARG A 3 55.44 -31.94 11.75
C ARG A 3 53.90 -31.93 11.61
N LEU A 4 53.25 -31.47 12.64
CA LEU A 4 51.82 -31.28 12.71
C LEU A 4 51.44 -30.01 11.94
N PHE A 5 50.84 -30.16 10.76
CA PHE A 5 50.30 -29.05 10.00
C PHE A 5 48.91 -28.73 10.51
N TRP A 6 48.78 -27.64 11.24
CA TRP A 6 47.51 -27.08 11.69
C TRP A 6 46.92 -26.23 10.55
N ARG A 7 45.95 -26.80 9.87
CA ARG A 7 45.17 -26.06 8.87
C ARG A 7 44.06 -25.30 9.60
N ALA A 8 44.28 -24.00 9.80
CA ALA A 8 43.24 -23.08 10.25
C ALA A 8 42.29 -22.81 9.10
N SER A 9 41.08 -23.40 9.17
CA SER A 9 39.97 -23.06 8.28
C SER A 9 39.32 -21.77 8.77
N VAL A 10 39.57 -20.67 8.08
CA VAL A 10 38.86 -19.40 8.30
C VAL A 10 37.51 -19.52 7.61
N ALA A 11 36.46 -19.77 8.40
CA ALA A 11 35.09 -19.70 7.93
C ALA A 11 34.71 -18.24 7.79
N LEU A 12 34.61 -17.77 6.54
CA LEU A 12 34.12 -16.43 6.19
C LEU A 12 32.61 -16.42 6.36
N LEU A 13 32.13 -15.92 7.48
CA LEU A 13 30.71 -15.63 7.70
C LEU A 13 30.31 -14.41 6.84
N VAL A 14 29.72 -14.66 5.68
CA VAL A 14 29.08 -13.62 4.89
C VAL A 14 27.74 -13.30 5.55
N THR A 15 27.71 -12.25 6.35
CA THR A 15 26.47 -11.69 6.89
C THR A 15 25.77 -10.96 5.76
N VAL A 16 24.79 -11.63 5.13
CA VAL A 16 23.89 -10.96 4.19
C VAL A 16 22.98 -10.05 5.01
N CYS A 17 23.33 -8.78 5.06
CA CYS A 17 22.46 -7.73 5.59
C CYS A 17 21.32 -7.53 4.57
N ALA A 18 20.21 -8.22 4.75
CA ALA A 18 18.99 -7.92 4.01
C ALA A 18 18.56 -6.51 4.43
N ALA A 19 18.80 -5.54 3.56
CA ALA A 19 18.25 -4.19 3.70
C ALA A 19 16.73 -4.31 3.62
N ILE A 20 16.07 -4.31 4.77
CA ILE A 20 14.61 -4.16 4.85
C ILE A 20 14.35 -2.69 4.48
N SER A 21 14.11 -2.44 3.19
CA SER A 21 13.57 -1.16 2.75
C SER A 21 12.21 -1.00 3.41
N SER A 22 12.16 -0.19 4.47
CA SER A 22 10.92 0.26 5.07
C SER A 22 10.23 1.17 4.07
N MET A 23 9.42 0.59 3.18
CA MET A 23 8.63 1.33 2.24
C MET A 23 7.43 1.92 3.00
N ALA A 24 7.36 3.25 3.07
CA ALA A 24 6.10 3.97 3.30
C ALA A 24 5.08 3.46 2.29
N GLY A 25 3.84 3.21 2.73
CA GLY A 25 2.73 2.57 2.04
C GLY A 25 2.94 2.35 0.54
N GLU A 26 3.07 1.09 0.12
CA GLU A 26 3.38 0.74 -1.26
C GLU A 26 2.20 1.09 -2.18
N ARG A 27 2.42 2.06 -3.08
CA ARG A 27 1.44 2.47 -4.10
C ARG A 27 1.72 1.74 -5.42
N SER A 28 0.71 1.06 -5.94
CA SER A 28 0.78 0.36 -7.22
C SER A 28 -0.53 0.46 -8.00
N ALA A 29 -0.47 0.25 -9.31
CA ALA A 29 -1.68 0.08 -10.10
C ALA A 29 -2.48 -1.14 -9.59
N PHE A 30 -3.81 -1.07 -9.64
CA PHE A 30 -4.65 -2.16 -9.17
C PHE A 30 -4.38 -3.43 -9.98
N ASP A 31 -3.98 -4.46 -9.28
CA ASP A 31 -3.88 -5.84 -9.76
C ASP A 31 -4.74 -6.74 -8.88
N GLN A 32 -5.60 -7.51 -9.52
CA GLN A 32 -6.57 -8.38 -8.84
C GLN A 32 -5.89 -9.41 -7.93
N LYS A 33 -4.81 -10.02 -8.41
CA LYS A 33 -4.09 -11.07 -7.67
C LYS A 33 -3.36 -10.47 -6.46
N ALA A 34 -2.70 -9.33 -6.66
CA ALA A 34 -2.02 -8.62 -5.57
C ALA A 34 -3.01 -8.12 -4.51
N PHE A 35 -4.18 -7.61 -4.93
CA PHE A 35 -5.24 -7.17 -4.01
C PHE A 35 -5.75 -8.33 -3.15
N VAL A 36 -6.09 -9.47 -3.75
CA VAL A 36 -6.55 -10.65 -3.02
C VAL A 36 -5.46 -11.18 -2.07
N ALA A 37 -4.18 -11.16 -2.49
CA ALA A 37 -3.07 -11.56 -1.63
C ALA A 37 -2.92 -10.64 -0.41
N ALA A 38 -3.05 -9.32 -0.60
CA ALA A 38 -3.03 -8.34 0.49
C ALA A 38 -4.18 -8.57 1.47
N GLN A 39 -5.38 -8.86 0.96
CA GLN A 39 -6.54 -9.20 1.79
C GLN A 39 -6.29 -10.47 2.61
N ALA A 40 -5.75 -11.53 2.00
CA ALA A 40 -5.45 -12.79 2.67
C ALA A 40 -4.38 -12.64 3.76
N GLN A 41 -3.47 -11.67 3.61
CA GLN A 41 -2.46 -11.33 4.61
C GLN A 41 -2.99 -10.42 5.73
N GLY A 42 -4.26 -10.04 5.71
CA GLY A 42 -4.85 -9.14 6.69
C GLY A 42 -4.32 -7.71 6.64
N LYS A 43 -3.78 -7.27 5.51
CA LYS A 43 -3.20 -5.94 5.37
C LYS A 43 -4.24 -4.83 5.49
N SER A 44 -3.75 -3.66 5.89
CA SER A 44 -4.45 -2.39 5.69
C SER A 44 -4.36 -2.02 4.22
N ILE A 45 -5.49 -1.71 3.59
CA ILE A 45 -5.55 -1.46 2.14
C ILE A 45 -6.32 -0.16 1.89
N LEU A 46 -5.80 0.66 0.97
CA LEU A 46 -6.51 1.77 0.35
C LEU A 46 -6.69 1.47 -1.14
N VAL A 47 -7.91 1.51 -1.63
CA VAL A 47 -8.22 1.58 -3.06
C VAL A 47 -8.51 3.03 -3.40
N ASP A 48 -7.67 3.60 -4.26
CA ASP A 48 -7.69 5.00 -4.68
C ASP A 48 -8.17 5.09 -6.13
N ILE A 49 -9.41 5.48 -6.33
CA ILE A 49 -10.02 5.61 -7.66
C ILE A 49 -9.84 7.04 -8.14
N SER A 50 -8.99 7.20 -9.14
CA SER A 50 -8.57 8.51 -9.64
C SER A 50 -8.59 8.61 -11.16
N ALA A 51 -8.45 9.82 -11.66
CA ALA A 51 -8.28 10.10 -13.08
C ALA A 51 -7.27 11.25 -13.27
N PRO A 52 -6.48 11.25 -14.37
CA PRO A 52 -5.48 12.29 -14.60
C PRO A 52 -6.05 13.72 -14.73
N TRP A 53 -7.28 13.81 -15.21
CA TRP A 53 -8.00 15.09 -15.43
C TRP A 53 -8.78 15.57 -14.19
N CYS A 54 -8.80 14.82 -13.11
CA CYS A 54 -9.63 15.07 -11.93
C CYS A 54 -8.92 16.04 -10.95
N PRO A 55 -9.37 17.29 -10.79
CA PRO A 55 -8.73 18.24 -9.86
C PRO A 55 -8.81 17.79 -8.40
N THR A 56 -9.93 17.19 -7.99
CA THR A 56 -10.12 16.65 -6.63
C THR A 56 -9.13 15.53 -6.33
N CYS A 57 -8.89 14.62 -7.29
CA CYS A 57 -7.89 13.56 -7.15
C CYS A 57 -6.48 14.12 -7.02
N SER A 58 -6.15 15.16 -7.78
CA SER A 58 -4.87 15.86 -7.69
C SER A 58 -4.67 16.51 -6.32
N ALA A 59 -5.73 17.04 -5.71
CA ALA A 59 -5.69 17.59 -4.36
C ALA A 59 -5.58 16.50 -3.27
N GLN A 60 -6.21 15.35 -3.47
CA GLN A 60 -6.13 14.21 -2.54
C GLN A 60 -4.72 13.59 -2.49
N LYS A 61 -4.05 13.50 -3.63
CA LYS A 61 -2.80 12.76 -3.76
C LYS A 61 -1.72 13.16 -2.75
N PRO A 62 -1.33 14.45 -2.61
CA PRO A 62 -0.30 14.85 -1.64
C PRO A 62 -0.75 14.62 -0.19
N ILE A 63 -2.04 14.70 0.12
CA ILE A 63 -2.59 14.43 1.44
C ILE A 63 -2.40 12.94 1.77
N ILE A 64 -2.80 12.06 0.85
CA ILE A 64 -2.64 10.61 1.01
C ILE A 64 -1.17 10.22 1.15
N GLU A 65 -0.29 10.80 0.33
CA GLU A 65 1.16 10.55 0.39
C GLU A 65 1.76 10.95 1.73
N LYS A 66 1.37 12.10 2.26
CA LYS A 66 1.84 12.58 3.56
C LYS A 66 1.36 11.67 4.69
N LEU A 67 0.09 11.28 4.70
CA LEU A 67 -0.47 10.39 5.71
C LEU A 67 0.14 8.99 5.62
N ALA A 68 0.27 8.43 4.42
CA ALA A 68 0.86 7.11 4.21
C ALA A 68 2.33 7.02 4.62
N ALA A 69 3.04 8.14 4.73
CA ALA A 69 4.40 8.21 5.23
C ALA A 69 4.50 8.13 6.76
N GLU A 70 3.38 8.25 7.48
CA GLU A 70 3.35 8.12 8.93
C GLU A 70 3.62 6.67 9.37
N PRO A 71 4.32 6.44 10.51
CA PRO A 71 4.75 5.10 10.92
C PRO A 71 3.63 4.06 11.05
N GLN A 72 2.41 4.49 11.46
CA GLN A 72 1.27 3.58 11.60
C GLN A 72 0.79 3.01 10.26
N TYR A 73 1.10 3.67 9.15
CA TYR A 73 0.70 3.26 7.80
C TYR A 73 1.83 2.60 6.99
N LYS A 74 2.94 2.24 7.63
CA LYS A 74 4.10 1.64 6.95
C LYS A 74 3.76 0.40 6.11
N ASP A 75 2.76 -0.35 6.52
CA ASP A 75 2.31 -1.59 5.86
C ASP A 75 1.02 -1.38 5.02
N LEU A 76 0.58 -0.14 4.84
CA LEU A 76 -0.58 0.19 4.01
C LEU A 76 -0.30 -0.13 2.54
N ALA A 77 -1.12 -0.98 1.95
CA ALA A 77 -1.09 -1.23 0.51
C ALA A 77 -2.05 -0.27 -0.21
N ILE A 78 -1.55 0.53 -1.13
CA ILE A 78 -2.36 1.48 -1.90
C ILE A 78 -2.49 0.96 -3.33
N PHE A 79 -3.72 0.62 -3.74
CA PHE A 79 -4.05 0.21 -5.09
C PHE A 79 -4.74 1.35 -5.84
N GLU A 80 -4.07 1.86 -6.86
CA GLU A 80 -4.58 2.94 -7.70
C GLU A 80 -5.41 2.37 -8.86
N VAL A 81 -6.63 2.86 -9.00
CA VAL A 81 -7.57 2.46 -10.05
C VAL A 81 -7.82 3.63 -10.97
N ASP A 82 -7.49 3.46 -12.25
CA ASP A 82 -7.84 4.46 -13.26
C ASP A 82 -9.34 4.41 -13.58
N PHE A 83 -10.03 5.51 -13.33
CA PHE A 83 -11.47 5.63 -13.49
C PHE A 83 -11.92 5.40 -14.93
N ASP A 84 -11.13 5.83 -15.90
CA ASP A 84 -11.53 5.78 -17.30
C ASP A 84 -11.35 4.40 -17.92
N SER A 85 -10.27 3.70 -17.60
CA SER A 85 -9.89 2.43 -18.22
C SER A 85 -10.29 1.18 -17.42
N ARG A 86 -10.54 1.30 -16.11
CA ARG A 86 -10.79 0.14 -15.23
C ARG A 86 -12.25 0.03 -14.80
N LYS A 87 -13.17 0.10 -15.75
CA LYS A 87 -14.62 -0.04 -15.48
C LYS A 87 -15.01 -1.38 -14.86
N ASP A 88 -14.23 -2.42 -15.10
CA ASP A 88 -14.35 -3.73 -14.47
C ASP A 88 -14.17 -3.63 -12.94
N VAL A 89 -13.13 -2.92 -12.51
CA VAL A 89 -12.82 -2.72 -11.08
C VAL A 89 -13.83 -1.79 -10.42
N LEU A 90 -14.25 -0.72 -11.11
CA LEU A 90 -15.29 0.18 -10.61
C LEU A 90 -16.59 -0.57 -10.29
N ARG A 91 -17.03 -1.43 -11.19
CA ARG A 91 -18.24 -2.25 -10.97
C ARG A 91 -18.08 -3.19 -9.79
N ARG A 92 -16.91 -3.79 -9.65
CA ARG A 92 -16.59 -4.68 -8.52
C ARG A 92 -16.73 -3.97 -7.17
N PHE A 93 -16.25 -2.75 -7.06
CA PHE A 93 -16.31 -1.97 -5.82
C PHE A 93 -17.58 -1.14 -5.68
N GLY A 94 -18.49 -1.17 -6.65
CA GLY A 94 -19.68 -0.34 -6.67
C GLY A 94 -19.34 1.15 -6.68
N ALA A 95 -18.21 1.53 -7.30
CA ALA A 95 -17.75 2.91 -7.39
C ALA A 95 -18.31 3.57 -8.65
N GLN A 96 -18.89 4.77 -8.51
CA GLN A 96 -19.57 5.49 -9.59
C GLN A 96 -18.85 6.79 -10.00
N SER A 97 -17.83 7.20 -9.24
CA SER A 97 -17.10 8.42 -9.52
C SER A 97 -15.62 8.29 -9.19
N GLN A 98 -14.81 9.13 -9.86
CA GLN A 98 -13.43 9.37 -9.48
C GLN A 98 -13.37 10.04 -8.08
N SER A 99 -12.17 10.22 -7.54
CA SER A 99 -11.94 10.72 -6.18
C SER A 99 -12.64 9.89 -5.07
N THR A 100 -12.86 8.60 -5.35
CA THR A 100 -13.39 7.65 -4.38
C THR A 100 -12.24 6.93 -3.69
N LEU A 101 -12.24 6.98 -2.37
CA LEU A 101 -11.30 6.30 -1.50
C LEU A 101 -12.03 5.19 -0.73
N ILE A 102 -11.53 3.96 -0.82
CA ILE A 102 -12.13 2.81 -0.14
C ILE A 102 -11.06 2.11 0.69
N VAL A 103 -11.31 1.91 1.96
CA VAL A 103 -10.35 1.27 2.87
C VAL A 103 -10.84 -0.09 3.33
N PHE A 104 -9.87 -1.00 3.47
CA PHE A 104 -10.09 -2.36 3.94
C PHE A 104 -9.14 -2.70 5.08
N LYS A 105 -9.62 -3.52 6.00
CA LYS A 105 -8.79 -4.33 6.89
C LYS A 105 -8.92 -5.78 6.46
N GLY A 106 -7.86 -6.31 5.84
CA GLY A 106 -7.94 -7.62 5.22
C GLY A 106 -9.05 -7.66 4.15
N ASN A 107 -9.96 -8.60 4.22
CA ASN A 107 -11.06 -8.77 3.27
C ASN A 107 -12.31 -7.93 3.57
N ARG A 108 -12.29 -7.15 4.66
CA ARG A 108 -13.44 -6.36 5.07
C ARG A 108 -13.27 -4.89 4.69
N GLU A 109 -14.21 -4.34 3.94
CA GLU A 109 -14.33 -2.89 3.75
C GLU A 109 -14.71 -2.23 5.07
N THR A 110 -13.90 -1.27 5.51
CA THR A 110 -14.09 -0.58 6.77
C THR A 110 -14.52 0.87 6.62
N GLY A 111 -14.46 1.40 5.41
CA GLY A 111 -14.95 2.74 5.10
C GLY A 111 -14.73 3.15 3.65
N ARG A 112 -15.44 4.18 3.26
CA ARG A 112 -15.23 4.87 1.97
C ARG A 112 -15.61 6.34 2.06
N SER A 113 -15.03 7.14 1.19
CA SER A 113 -15.41 8.53 0.99
C SER A 113 -15.31 8.89 -0.49
N VAL A 114 -16.04 9.92 -0.89
CA VAL A 114 -16.04 10.45 -2.26
C VAL A 114 -15.79 11.94 -2.21
N GLY A 115 -14.76 12.42 -2.89
CA GLY A 115 -14.51 13.84 -3.12
C GLY A 115 -13.93 14.62 -1.95
N SER A 116 -13.65 14.01 -0.79
CA SER A 116 -13.02 14.74 0.32
C SER A 116 -11.59 15.15 -0.02
N THR A 117 -11.26 16.41 0.25
CA THR A 117 -9.92 16.99 0.18
C THR A 117 -9.46 17.52 1.55
N ASP A 118 -10.18 17.17 2.60
CA ASP A 118 -9.82 17.50 3.98
C ASP A 118 -8.87 16.43 4.54
N ALA A 119 -7.73 16.89 5.08
CA ALA A 119 -6.70 15.98 5.58
C ALA A 119 -7.14 15.18 6.81
N ASP A 120 -7.95 15.77 7.68
CA ASP A 120 -8.44 15.12 8.88
C ASP A 120 -9.49 14.05 8.53
N GLU A 121 -10.37 14.33 7.58
CA GLU A 121 -11.34 13.35 7.07
C GLU A 121 -10.66 12.17 6.38
N ILE A 122 -9.67 12.44 5.52
CA ILE A 122 -8.90 11.38 4.85
C ILE A 122 -8.09 10.58 5.90
N GLY A 123 -7.49 11.25 6.88
CA GLY A 123 -6.78 10.59 7.98
C GLY A 123 -7.69 9.69 8.80
N ALA A 124 -8.89 10.16 9.15
CA ALA A 124 -9.89 9.37 9.86
C ALA A 124 -10.37 8.16 9.04
N LEU A 125 -10.48 8.31 7.72
CA LEU A 125 -10.79 7.21 6.83
C LEU A 125 -9.67 6.16 6.82
N LEU A 126 -8.41 6.57 6.62
CA LEU A 126 -7.26 5.65 6.61
C LEU A 126 -7.11 4.91 7.94
N HIS A 127 -7.42 5.57 9.06
CA HIS A 127 -7.36 4.95 10.38
C HIS A 127 -8.31 3.76 10.53
N LYS A 128 -9.42 3.74 9.80
CA LYS A 128 -10.35 2.59 9.78
C LYS A 128 -9.75 1.33 9.14
N ALA A 129 -8.64 1.44 8.43
CA ALA A 129 -7.93 0.31 7.86
C ALA A 129 -6.94 -0.34 8.85
N LEU A 130 -6.67 0.27 9.99
CA LEU A 130 -5.80 -0.25 11.04
C LEU A 130 -6.55 -1.17 12.00
#